data_55c940bb092496c2f864112b80f902f9
#
_entry.id   55c940bb092496c2f864112b80f902f9
#
_cell.length_a   1.000
_cell.length_b   1.000
_cell.length_c   1.000
_cell.angle_alpha   90.00
_cell.angle_beta   90.00
_cell.angle_gamma   90.00
#
_symmetry.space_group_name_H-M   'P 1'
#
loop_
_entity.id
_entity.type
_entity.pdbx_description
1 polymer ?
#
loop_
_entity_poly.entity_id
_entity_poly.type
_entity_poly.pdbx_seq_one_letter_code
_entity_poly.pdbx_strand_id
1 'polypeptide(L)'
;MNWDDFSQLITQQNTYVLQAFLVIFGLLILDLIQRKVLKRLQLKAEKTKNRWDDAIIESLKKPISLIIWAAGLYLATKIIQEATGAVIFNAVEPIRDTAIIGALAWFLVRLIKHGERNFTQGEKKVDPTTVDAIAKLLKMAVVITALLVVLQTLGFSISGVMAFGGIGGIAVGFAAKDLLANFFGGLTIYLDRPFTVGDWIRSPDRDIEGMVEKIGWRLTCIRTFDKRPLYVPNSVFTTISVENPSRMLNRRIYETIGIRYDDAGKMRTIVDKVKNMLKNHPEIDTGQTMIVNFNSFAPSSPSVSQSNINRTLPSLSSFARRTIFATCSSQHFVMGRF
;
A
#
# COMPACT_ATOMS: atom_id res chain seq x y z
N MET A 1 -30.88 -19.81 67.60
CA MET A 1 -30.41 -18.69 66.77
C MET A 1 -31.69 -18.08 66.22
N ASN A 2 -32.15 -17.00 66.90
CA ASN A 2 -33.41 -16.32 66.55
C ASN A 2 -33.20 -15.40 65.35
N TRP A 3 -34.27 -15.19 64.59
CA TRP A 3 -34.28 -14.32 63.42
C TRP A 3 -33.83 -12.88 63.81
N ASP A 4 -34.03 -12.46 65.05
CA ASP A 4 -33.59 -11.14 65.55
C ASP A 4 -32.06 -11.06 65.74
N ASP A 5 -31.39 -12.17 66.11
CA ASP A 5 -29.92 -12.23 66.16
C ASP A 5 -29.30 -12.18 64.78
N PHE A 6 -29.96 -12.77 63.79
CA PHE A 6 -29.54 -12.74 62.40
C PHE A 6 -29.77 -11.33 61.77
N SER A 7 -30.86 -10.68 62.16
CA SER A 7 -31.16 -9.30 61.72
C SER A 7 -30.22 -8.27 62.31
N GLN A 8 -29.73 -8.47 63.55
CA GLN A 8 -28.74 -7.61 64.19
C GLN A 8 -27.31 -7.85 63.65
N LEU A 9 -26.99 -9.03 63.16
CA LEU A 9 -25.75 -9.30 62.42
C LEU A 9 -25.70 -8.59 61.08
N ILE A 10 -26.85 -8.25 60.53
CA ILE A 10 -26.98 -7.45 59.28
C ILE A 10 -27.11 -5.94 59.60
N THR A 11 -26.76 -5.55 60.83
CA THR A 11 -26.76 -4.14 61.24
C THR A 11 -25.84 -3.35 60.28
N GLN A 12 -26.13 -2.05 60.10
CA GLN A 12 -25.52 -1.08 59.19
C GLN A 12 -23.98 -1.16 59.05
N GLN A 13 -23.29 -1.70 60.06
CA GLN A 13 -21.83 -1.86 60.11
C GLN A 13 -21.27 -3.00 59.22
N ASN A 14 -22.06 -3.99 58.81
CA ASN A 14 -21.60 -5.13 57.99
C ASN A 14 -22.19 -5.14 56.59
N THR A 15 -23.03 -4.16 56.24
CA THR A 15 -23.71 -4.12 54.92
C THR A 15 -22.70 -3.99 53.79
N TYR A 16 -21.58 -3.27 53.95
CA TYR A 16 -20.53 -3.13 52.94
C TYR A 16 -19.79 -4.44 52.69
N VAL A 17 -19.63 -5.31 53.70
CA VAL A 17 -18.99 -6.61 53.54
C VAL A 17 -19.88 -7.53 52.69
N LEU A 18 -21.19 -7.53 52.94
CA LEU A 18 -22.16 -8.27 52.17
C LEU A 18 -22.21 -7.75 50.71
N GLN A 19 -22.20 -6.42 50.53
CA GLN A 19 -22.15 -5.82 49.17
C GLN A 19 -20.89 -6.20 48.41
N ALA A 20 -19.71 -6.11 49.03
CA ALA A 20 -18.45 -6.52 48.42
C ALA A 20 -18.46 -8.03 48.07
N PHE A 21 -19.00 -8.88 48.96
CA PHE A 21 -19.16 -10.31 48.68
C PHE A 21 -20.07 -10.57 47.50
N LEU A 22 -21.23 -9.88 47.42
CA LEU A 22 -22.15 -10.00 46.29
C LEU A 22 -21.51 -9.57 44.94
N VAL A 23 -20.68 -8.50 44.97
CA VAL A 23 -19.92 -8.06 43.78
C VAL A 23 -18.94 -9.15 43.38
N ILE A 24 -18.14 -9.71 44.29
CA ILE A 24 -17.19 -10.79 43.99
C ILE A 24 -17.91 -12.05 43.45
N PHE A 25 -19.04 -12.40 44.06
CA PHE A 25 -19.85 -13.53 43.60
C PHE A 25 -20.44 -13.28 42.18
N GLY A 26 -20.92 -12.05 41.95
CA GLY A 26 -21.38 -11.62 40.60
C GLY A 26 -20.27 -11.70 39.55
N LEU A 27 -19.03 -11.32 39.94
CA LEU A 27 -17.88 -11.44 39.03
C LEU A 27 -17.53 -12.88 38.67
N LEU A 28 -17.61 -13.81 39.66
CA LEU A 28 -17.41 -15.23 39.38
C LEU A 28 -18.44 -15.75 38.36
N ILE A 29 -19.71 -15.37 38.55
CA ILE A 29 -20.76 -15.73 37.61
C ILE A 29 -20.49 -15.12 36.24
N LEU A 30 -20.12 -13.83 36.17
CA LEU A 30 -19.82 -13.13 34.91
C LEU A 30 -18.63 -13.77 34.17
N ASP A 31 -17.55 -14.12 34.89
CA ASP A 31 -16.39 -14.80 34.32
C ASP A 31 -16.76 -16.20 33.78
N LEU A 32 -17.61 -16.95 34.47
CA LEU A 32 -18.12 -18.24 34.00
C LEU A 32 -19.01 -18.10 32.76
N ILE A 33 -19.89 -17.10 32.73
CA ILE A 33 -20.75 -16.80 31.56
C ILE A 33 -19.87 -16.40 30.37
N GLN A 34 -18.94 -15.47 30.55
CA GLN A 34 -18.01 -15.01 29.54
C GLN A 34 -17.21 -16.18 28.91
N ARG A 35 -16.68 -17.09 29.75
CA ARG A 35 -15.96 -18.28 29.25
C ARG A 35 -16.87 -19.20 28.42
N LYS A 36 -18.13 -19.42 28.84
CA LYS A 36 -19.12 -20.20 28.08
C LYS A 36 -19.49 -19.53 26.75
N VAL A 37 -19.69 -18.20 26.77
CA VAL A 37 -20.01 -17.41 25.55
C VAL A 37 -18.85 -17.47 24.57
N LEU A 38 -17.61 -17.21 25.02
CA LEU A 38 -16.43 -17.26 24.14
C LEU A 38 -16.19 -18.67 23.59
N LYS A 39 -16.45 -19.73 24.37
CA LYS A 39 -16.37 -21.10 23.85
C LYS A 39 -17.42 -21.38 22.77
N ARG A 40 -18.66 -20.88 22.94
CA ARG A 40 -19.72 -21.01 21.92
C ARG A 40 -19.38 -20.22 20.64
N LEU A 41 -18.82 -19.01 20.79
CA LEU A 41 -18.37 -18.19 19.68
C LEU A 41 -17.23 -18.88 18.92
N GLN A 42 -16.29 -19.49 19.62
CA GLN A 42 -15.21 -20.27 19.00
C GLN A 42 -15.75 -21.42 18.15
N LEU A 43 -16.67 -22.22 18.70
CA LEU A 43 -17.29 -23.33 17.94
C LEU A 43 -18.09 -22.86 16.71
N LYS A 44 -18.57 -21.61 16.71
CA LYS A 44 -19.18 -20.99 15.53
C LYS A 44 -18.12 -20.49 14.55
N ALA A 45 -17.04 -19.89 15.03
CA ALA A 45 -15.94 -19.40 14.23
C ALA A 45 -15.21 -20.52 13.49
N GLU A 46 -14.98 -21.66 14.12
CA GLU A 46 -14.41 -22.87 13.50
C GLU A 46 -15.21 -23.37 12.28
N LYS A 47 -16.51 -23.00 12.19
CA LYS A 47 -17.37 -23.30 11.02
C LYS A 47 -17.27 -22.27 9.91
N THR A 48 -16.68 -21.10 10.18
CA THR A 48 -16.46 -20.06 9.17
C THR A 48 -15.14 -20.30 8.45
N LYS A 49 -15.06 -19.94 7.16
CA LYS A 49 -13.79 -20.02 6.40
C LYS A 49 -12.79 -18.92 6.78
N ASN A 50 -13.18 -18.00 7.67
CA ASN A 50 -12.37 -16.84 8.03
C ASN A 50 -11.50 -17.13 9.26
N ARG A 51 -10.20 -17.32 9.05
CA ARG A 51 -9.21 -17.59 10.11
C ARG A 51 -9.00 -16.44 11.10
N TRP A 52 -9.48 -15.24 10.77
CA TRP A 52 -9.34 -14.06 11.65
C TRP A 52 -10.31 -14.10 12.81
N ASP A 53 -11.49 -14.68 12.64
CA ASP A 53 -12.50 -14.80 13.69
C ASP A 53 -11.96 -15.67 14.84
N ASP A 54 -11.30 -16.79 14.49
CA ASP A 54 -10.64 -17.67 15.47
C ASP A 54 -9.49 -16.94 16.20
N ALA A 55 -8.67 -16.19 15.45
CA ALA A 55 -7.54 -15.45 16.01
C ALA A 55 -7.99 -14.41 17.05
N ILE A 56 -9.06 -13.68 16.76
CA ILE A 56 -9.61 -12.65 17.66
C ILE A 56 -10.18 -13.30 18.92
N ILE A 57 -11.04 -14.34 18.77
CA ILE A 57 -11.70 -15.01 19.89
C ILE A 57 -10.66 -15.68 20.79
N GLU A 58 -9.68 -16.37 20.21
CA GLU A 58 -8.64 -17.03 20.99
C GLU A 58 -7.73 -16.04 21.71
N SER A 59 -7.41 -14.92 21.07
CA SER A 59 -6.60 -13.86 21.69
C SER A 59 -7.32 -13.19 22.87
N LEU A 60 -8.65 -13.08 22.80
CA LEU A 60 -9.47 -12.35 23.79
C LEU A 60 -9.75 -13.15 25.07
N LYS A 61 -9.76 -14.48 25.03
CA LYS A 61 -10.21 -15.34 26.14
C LYS A 61 -9.56 -15.04 27.49
N LYS A 62 -8.23 -14.95 27.53
CA LYS A 62 -7.51 -14.72 28.78
C LYS A 62 -7.51 -13.25 29.21
N PRO A 63 -7.23 -12.28 28.30
CA PRO A 63 -7.22 -10.86 28.66
C PRO A 63 -8.56 -10.34 29.18
N ILE A 64 -9.69 -10.76 28.60
CA ILE A 64 -11.00 -10.30 29.04
C ILE A 64 -11.34 -10.78 30.46
N SER A 65 -10.92 -11.99 30.84
CA SER A 65 -11.06 -12.48 32.21
C SER A 65 -10.27 -11.61 33.20
N LEU A 66 -9.04 -11.20 32.82
CA LEU A 66 -8.22 -10.30 33.63
C LEU A 66 -8.88 -8.93 33.78
N ILE A 67 -9.47 -8.38 32.72
CA ILE A 67 -10.19 -7.09 32.78
C ILE A 67 -11.40 -7.18 33.71
N ILE A 68 -12.21 -8.25 33.61
CA ILE A 68 -13.37 -8.47 34.48
C ILE A 68 -12.96 -8.52 35.95
N TRP A 69 -11.91 -9.27 36.25
CA TRP A 69 -11.40 -9.36 37.64
C TRP A 69 -10.80 -8.04 38.12
N ALA A 70 -10.02 -7.34 37.30
CA ALA A 70 -9.45 -6.04 37.70
C ALA A 70 -10.53 -4.98 37.98
N ALA A 71 -11.51 -4.87 37.07
CA ALA A 71 -12.61 -3.92 37.22
C ALA A 71 -13.50 -4.27 38.41
N GLY A 72 -13.78 -5.54 38.61
CA GLY A 72 -14.68 -5.94 39.69
C GLY A 72 -14.04 -5.94 41.07
N LEU A 73 -12.76 -6.31 41.20
CA LEU A 73 -12.03 -6.14 42.47
C LEU A 73 -11.94 -4.66 42.86
N TYR A 74 -11.75 -3.77 41.86
CA TYR A 74 -11.82 -2.33 42.09
C TYR A 74 -13.20 -1.90 42.62
N LEU A 75 -14.30 -2.38 42.07
CA LEU A 75 -15.64 -2.10 42.54
C LEU A 75 -15.85 -2.60 43.99
N ALA A 76 -15.42 -3.81 44.32
CA ALA A 76 -15.51 -4.36 45.65
C ALA A 76 -14.68 -3.53 46.66
N THR A 77 -13.45 -3.15 46.30
CA THR A 77 -12.60 -2.33 47.17
C THR A 77 -13.12 -0.92 47.34
N LYS A 78 -13.76 -0.33 46.33
CA LYS A 78 -14.38 0.99 46.43
C LYS A 78 -15.54 1.01 47.42
N ILE A 79 -16.39 -0.02 47.44
CA ILE A 79 -17.46 -0.16 48.45
C ILE A 79 -16.90 -0.20 49.86
N ILE A 80 -15.81 -0.94 50.08
CA ILE A 80 -15.16 -1.03 51.39
C ILE A 80 -14.52 0.30 51.77
N GLN A 81 -13.88 0.99 50.80
CA GLN A 81 -13.24 2.29 51.03
C GLN A 81 -14.25 3.35 51.46
N GLU A 82 -15.40 3.45 50.79
CA GLU A 82 -16.46 4.41 51.12
C GLU A 82 -17.04 4.15 52.54
N ALA A 83 -17.06 2.89 52.96
CA ALA A 83 -17.55 2.51 54.27
C ALA A 83 -16.51 2.71 55.41
N THR A 84 -15.22 2.48 55.12
CA THR A 84 -14.17 2.46 56.13
C THR A 84 -13.29 3.71 56.15
N GLY A 85 -13.28 4.51 55.07
CA GLY A 85 -12.40 5.67 54.92
C GLY A 85 -10.91 5.32 54.82
N ALA A 86 -10.56 4.06 54.64
CA ALA A 86 -9.18 3.60 54.68
C ALA A 86 -8.38 4.03 53.45
N VAL A 87 -7.34 4.83 53.66
CA VAL A 87 -6.47 5.43 52.62
C VAL A 87 -5.72 4.39 51.79
N ILE A 88 -5.49 3.20 52.33
CA ILE A 88 -4.78 2.11 51.63
C ILE A 88 -5.44 1.71 50.29
N PHE A 89 -6.75 1.92 50.14
CA PHE A 89 -7.49 1.63 48.93
C PHE A 89 -7.26 2.62 47.78
N ASN A 90 -6.62 3.78 48.04
CA ASN A 90 -6.26 4.73 46.97
C ASN A 90 -5.25 4.12 45.96
N ALA A 91 -4.47 3.13 46.40
CA ALA A 91 -3.54 2.42 45.51
C ALA A 91 -4.23 1.45 44.52
N VAL A 92 -5.51 1.14 44.75
CA VAL A 92 -6.23 0.14 43.93
C VAL A 92 -6.58 0.70 42.54
N GLU A 93 -6.80 2.00 42.42
CA GLU A 93 -7.11 2.65 41.15
C GLU A 93 -5.95 2.56 40.14
N PRO A 94 -4.70 2.94 40.46
CA PRO A 94 -3.57 2.74 39.58
C PRO A 94 -3.30 1.25 39.23
N ILE A 95 -3.56 0.34 40.21
CA ILE A 95 -3.40 -1.11 39.97
C ILE A 95 -4.44 -1.63 38.98
N ARG A 96 -5.72 -1.22 39.09
CA ARG A 96 -6.77 -1.54 38.12
C ARG A 96 -6.38 -1.08 36.72
N ASP A 97 -5.97 0.18 36.59
CA ASP A 97 -5.64 0.76 35.28
C ASP A 97 -4.43 0.06 34.66
N THR A 98 -3.40 -0.21 35.47
CA THR A 98 -2.24 -1.00 35.03
C THR A 98 -2.64 -2.39 34.58
N ALA A 99 -3.54 -3.07 35.31
CA ALA A 99 -4.03 -4.39 34.93
C ALA A 99 -4.84 -4.38 33.62
N ILE A 100 -5.68 -3.36 33.42
CA ILE A 100 -6.46 -3.19 32.18
C ILE A 100 -5.53 -2.92 30.98
N ILE A 101 -4.54 -2.01 31.15
CA ILE A 101 -3.56 -1.69 30.11
C ILE A 101 -2.73 -2.95 29.76
N GLY A 102 -2.26 -3.68 30.79
CA GLY A 102 -1.53 -4.93 30.62
C GLY A 102 -2.37 -6.01 29.90
N ALA A 103 -3.66 -6.13 30.24
CA ALA A 103 -4.58 -7.05 29.58
C ALA A 103 -4.78 -6.70 28.09
N LEU A 104 -4.93 -5.40 27.79
CA LEU A 104 -5.08 -4.93 26.41
C LEU A 104 -3.81 -5.17 25.61
N ALA A 105 -2.64 -4.85 26.17
CA ALA A 105 -1.36 -5.14 25.54
C ALA A 105 -1.17 -6.64 25.29
N TRP A 106 -1.52 -7.48 26.29
CA TRP A 106 -1.48 -8.93 26.14
C TRP A 106 -2.40 -9.43 25.04
N PHE A 107 -3.62 -8.89 24.93
CA PHE A 107 -4.54 -9.18 23.83
C PHE A 107 -3.91 -8.84 22.47
N LEU A 108 -3.36 -7.62 22.32
CA LEU A 108 -2.75 -7.19 21.06
C LEU A 108 -1.55 -8.05 20.67
N VAL A 109 -0.66 -8.36 21.62
CA VAL A 109 0.49 -9.24 21.36
C VAL A 109 0.05 -10.64 20.92
N ARG A 110 -1.01 -11.20 21.55
CA ARG A 110 -1.58 -12.49 21.13
C ARG A 110 -2.20 -12.41 19.76
N LEU A 111 -2.93 -11.33 19.47
CA LEU A 111 -3.56 -11.11 18.16
C LEU A 111 -2.50 -11.02 17.05
N ILE A 112 -1.42 -10.29 17.27
CA ILE A 112 -0.28 -10.21 16.35
C ILE A 112 0.32 -11.61 16.12
N LYS A 113 0.48 -12.41 17.18
CA LYS A 113 1.02 -13.77 17.08
C LYS A 113 0.11 -14.72 16.26
N HIS A 114 -1.21 -14.60 16.41
CA HIS A 114 -2.14 -15.38 15.59
C HIS A 114 -2.18 -14.89 14.14
N GLY A 115 -2.10 -13.56 13.93
CA GLY A 115 -1.96 -12.97 12.60
C GLY A 115 -0.71 -13.49 11.87
N GLU A 116 0.44 -13.51 12.55
CA GLU A 116 1.70 -14.06 12.04
C GLU A 116 1.52 -15.50 11.53
N ARG A 117 0.88 -16.35 12.32
CA ARG A 117 0.58 -17.75 11.94
C ARG A 117 -0.35 -17.83 10.73
N ASN A 118 -1.39 -17.01 10.69
CA ASN A 118 -2.36 -17.00 9.61
C ASN A 118 -1.73 -16.59 8.27
N PHE A 119 -0.84 -15.61 8.27
CA PHE A 119 -0.11 -15.18 7.07
C PHE A 119 0.94 -16.21 6.61
N THR A 120 1.59 -16.89 7.55
CA THR A 120 2.62 -17.89 7.23
C THR A 120 2.00 -19.20 6.71
N GLN A 121 0.83 -19.58 7.21
CA GLN A 121 0.14 -20.83 6.87
C GLN A 121 -1.00 -20.67 5.85
N GLY A 122 -1.25 -19.43 5.36
CA GLY A 122 -2.31 -19.12 4.40
C GLY A 122 -2.03 -19.63 3.00
N GLU A 123 -3.07 -19.65 2.15
CA GLU A 123 -2.97 -20.05 0.72
C GLU A 123 -2.02 -19.14 -0.08
N LYS A 124 -1.96 -17.86 0.25
CA LYS A 124 -0.96 -16.92 -0.29
C LYS A 124 0.26 -16.93 0.64
N LYS A 125 1.23 -17.75 0.33
CA LYS A 125 2.51 -17.81 1.08
C LYS A 125 3.24 -16.47 0.96
N VAL A 126 3.13 -15.66 2.00
CA VAL A 126 4.01 -14.50 2.20
C VAL A 126 5.33 -15.02 2.77
N ASP A 127 6.44 -14.38 2.41
CA ASP A 127 7.75 -14.74 2.94
C ASP A 127 7.73 -14.73 4.49
N PRO A 128 8.01 -15.89 5.13
CA PRO A 128 7.96 -16.01 6.59
C PRO A 128 8.86 -15.01 7.31
N THR A 129 10.01 -14.68 6.72
CA THR A 129 10.98 -13.73 7.29
C THR A 129 10.40 -12.32 7.37
N THR A 130 9.68 -11.91 6.32
CA THR A 130 9.02 -10.60 6.28
C THR A 130 7.89 -10.51 7.30
N VAL A 131 7.07 -11.56 7.42
CA VAL A 131 5.96 -11.62 8.39
C VAL A 131 6.49 -11.58 9.82
N ASP A 132 7.53 -12.36 10.14
CA ASP A 132 8.18 -12.39 11.46
C ASP A 132 8.77 -11.02 11.82
N ALA A 133 9.47 -10.36 10.89
CA ALA A 133 10.02 -9.03 11.10
C ALA A 133 8.94 -7.99 11.44
N ILE A 134 7.85 -7.95 10.67
CA ILE A 134 6.73 -7.05 10.91
C ILE A 134 6.07 -7.37 12.25
N ALA A 135 5.84 -8.64 12.55
CA ALA A 135 5.24 -9.07 13.81
C ALA A 135 6.08 -8.65 15.03
N LYS A 136 7.42 -8.76 14.94
CA LYS A 136 8.34 -8.29 16.00
C LYS A 136 8.26 -6.78 16.22
N LEU A 137 8.26 -5.99 15.13
CA LEU A 137 8.12 -4.54 15.20
C LEU A 137 6.79 -4.13 15.84
N LEU A 138 5.68 -4.76 15.44
CA LEU A 138 4.36 -4.49 16.02
C LEU A 138 4.30 -4.87 17.50
N LYS A 139 4.83 -6.04 17.89
CA LYS A 139 4.90 -6.47 19.30
C LYS A 139 5.72 -5.48 20.13
N MET A 140 6.87 -5.04 19.60
CA MET A 140 7.73 -4.06 20.28
C MET A 140 7.00 -2.72 20.48
N ALA A 141 6.32 -2.22 19.44
CA ALA A 141 5.53 -1.00 19.53
C ALA A 141 4.42 -1.09 20.61
N VAL A 142 3.67 -2.20 20.65
CA VAL A 142 2.63 -2.45 21.66
C VAL A 142 3.24 -2.46 23.07
N VAL A 143 4.37 -3.16 23.28
CA VAL A 143 5.02 -3.26 24.58
C VAL A 143 5.55 -1.90 25.05
N ILE A 144 6.21 -1.14 24.18
CA ILE A 144 6.72 0.20 24.50
C ILE A 144 5.54 1.13 24.86
N THR A 145 4.49 1.15 24.05
CA THR A 145 3.31 1.99 24.32
C THR A 145 2.64 1.61 25.64
N ALA A 146 2.43 0.32 25.88
CA ALA A 146 1.84 -0.15 27.14
C ALA A 146 2.70 0.23 28.36
N LEU A 147 4.02 0.09 28.25
CA LEU A 147 4.95 0.48 29.32
C LEU A 147 4.86 1.98 29.62
N LEU A 148 4.84 2.83 28.59
CA LEU A 148 4.72 4.29 28.78
C LEU A 148 3.40 4.67 29.43
N VAL A 149 2.29 4.06 29.01
CA VAL A 149 0.96 4.33 29.62
C VAL A 149 0.91 3.84 31.07
N VAL A 150 1.51 2.68 31.38
CA VAL A 150 1.62 2.19 32.76
C VAL A 150 2.44 3.13 33.64
N LEU A 151 3.58 3.61 33.15
CA LEU A 151 4.39 4.59 33.89
C LEU A 151 3.62 5.87 34.18
N GLN A 152 2.85 6.34 33.20
CA GLN A 152 2.00 7.53 33.38
C GLN A 152 0.88 7.31 34.41
N THR A 153 0.21 6.15 34.40
CA THR A 153 -0.82 5.80 35.40
C THR A 153 -0.25 5.66 36.81
N LEU A 154 1.01 5.28 36.95
CA LEU A 154 1.71 5.21 38.20
C LEU A 154 2.24 6.59 38.67
N GLY A 155 1.94 7.67 37.93
CA GLY A 155 2.32 9.05 38.33
C GLY A 155 3.71 9.48 37.83
N PHE A 156 4.44 8.67 37.06
CA PHE A 156 5.72 9.07 36.50
C PHE A 156 5.53 10.05 35.34
N SER A 157 6.30 11.14 35.34
CA SER A 157 6.31 12.06 34.19
C SER A 157 6.99 11.41 32.99
N ILE A 158 6.23 11.19 31.89
CA ILE A 158 6.76 10.65 30.63
C ILE A 158 7.23 11.76 29.67
N SER A 159 7.16 13.04 30.08
CA SER A 159 7.50 14.18 29.22
C SER A 159 8.92 14.10 28.67
N GLY A 160 9.90 13.69 29.47
CA GLY A 160 11.28 13.47 29.01
C GLY A 160 11.38 12.33 27.98
N VAL A 161 10.70 11.22 28.23
CA VAL A 161 10.68 10.08 27.30
C VAL A 161 10.00 10.47 25.98
N MET A 162 8.92 11.25 26.05
CA MET A 162 8.23 11.75 24.85
C MET A 162 9.11 12.73 24.05
N ALA A 163 9.86 13.61 24.73
CA ALA A 163 10.78 14.52 24.05
C ALA A 163 11.90 13.74 23.33
N PHE A 164 12.56 12.80 24.01
CA PHE A 164 13.57 11.93 23.40
C PHE A 164 12.97 11.04 22.30
N GLY A 165 11.78 10.47 22.53
CA GLY A 165 11.04 9.67 21.57
C GLY A 165 10.66 10.46 20.32
N GLY A 166 10.32 11.75 20.48
CA GLY A 166 10.06 12.68 19.37
C GLY A 166 11.28 12.87 18.47
N ILE A 167 12.45 13.13 19.06
CA ILE A 167 13.72 13.27 18.31
C ILE A 167 14.07 11.92 17.64
N GLY A 168 13.99 10.81 18.39
CA GLY A 168 14.21 9.47 17.85
C GLY A 168 13.22 9.12 16.72
N GLY A 169 11.96 9.52 16.86
CA GLY A 169 10.92 9.36 15.86
C GLY A 169 11.23 10.10 14.55
N ILE A 170 11.76 11.32 14.66
CA ILE A 170 12.23 12.10 13.48
C ILE A 170 13.37 11.35 12.78
N ALA A 171 14.35 10.86 13.53
CA ALA A 171 15.47 10.07 12.95
C ALA A 171 14.99 8.81 12.24
N VAL A 172 14.07 8.05 12.85
CA VAL A 172 13.45 6.86 12.25
C VAL A 172 12.61 7.25 11.03
N GLY A 173 11.88 8.37 11.08
CA GLY A 173 11.11 8.90 9.96
C GLY A 173 11.99 9.23 8.75
N PHE A 174 13.13 9.88 8.96
CA PHE A 174 14.10 10.12 7.89
C PHE A 174 14.71 8.83 7.33
N ALA A 175 15.02 7.85 8.18
CA ALA A 175 15.51 6.55 7.72
C ALA A 175 14.46 5.77 6.91
N ALA A 176 13.17 5.95 7.20
CA ALA A 176 12.06 5.31 6.51
C ALA A 176 11.54 6.09 5.29
N LYS A 177 12.04 7.31 5.03
CA LYS A 177 11.55 8.22 3.99
C LYS A 177 11.41 7.55 2.63
N ASP A 178 12.47 6.88 2.17
CA ASP A 178 12.46 6.26 0.84
C ASP A 178 11.50 5.08 0.74
N LEU A 179 11.32 4.34 1.83
CA LEU A 179 10.35 3.26 1.89
C LEU A 179 8.93 3.80 1.73
N LEU A 180 8.60 4.86 2.47
CA LEU A 180 7.30 5.54 2.40
C LEU A 180 7.07 6.18 1.03
N ALA A 181 8.09 6.85 0.46
CA ALA A 181 8.00 7.43 -0.87
C ALA A 181 7.68 6.37 -1.95
N ASN A 182 8.30 5.20 -1.88
CA ASN A 182 8.01 4.11 -2.80
C ASN A 182 6.62 3.50 -2.59
N PHE A 183 6.17 3.37 -1.35
CA PHE A 183 4.82 2.91 -1.04
C PHE A 183 3.76 3.87 -1.61
N PHE A 184 3.89 5.17 -1.34
CA PHE A 184 2.97 6.16 -1.87
C PHE A 184 3.07 6.30 -3.39
N GLY A 185 4.26 6.18 -3.98
CA GLY A 185 4.44 6.10 -5.43
C GLY A 185 3.69 4.93 -6.04
N GLY A 186 3.76 3.74 -5.44
CA GLY A 186 2.97 2.57 -5.85
C GLY A 186 1.46 2.80 -5.72
N LEU A 187 1.03 3.43 -4.63
CA LEU A 187 -0.38 3.79 -4.42
C LEU A 187 -0.89 4.77 -5.49
N THR A 188 -0.10 5.80 -5.83
CA THR A 188 -0.42 6.76 -6.91
C THR A 188 -0.57 6.05 -8.24
N ILE A 189 0.35 5.15 -8.60
CA ILE A 189 0.24 4.35 -9.84
C ILE A 189 -1.07 3.55 -9.84
N TYR A 190 -1.45 2.97 -8.70
CA TYR A 190 -2.66 2.17 -8.58
C TYR A 190 -3.96 2.99 -8.67
N LEU A 191 -3.98 4.20 -8.08
CA LEU A 191 -5.15 5.08 -8.07
C LEU A 191 -5.32 5.81 -9.41
N ASP A 192 -4.28 6.49 -9.90
CA ASP A 192 -4.35 7.34 -11.09
C ASP A 192 -4.19 6.54 -12.38
N ARG A 193 -3.60 5.35 -12.31
CA ARG A 193 -3.38 4.41 -13.41
C ARG A 193 -2.78 5.06 -14.67
N PRO A 194 -1.67 5.79 -14.56
CA PRO A 194 -0.99 6.32 -15.74
C PRO A 194 -0.57 5.20 -16.69
N PHE A 195 -0.31 4.01 -16.15
CA PHE A 195 -0.08 2.77 -16.89
C PHE A 195 -0.58 1.56 -16.09
N THR A 196 -0.78 0.44 -16.77
CA THR A 196 -1.19 -0.85 -16.19
C THR A 196 -0.22 -1.96 -16.60
N VAL A 197 -0.33 -3.12 -15.93
CA VAL A 197 0.42 -4.32 -16.35
C VAL A 197 0.06 -4.67 -17.79
N GLY A 198 1.06 -4.86 -18.63
CA GLY A 198 0.92 -5.09 -20.05
C GLY A 198 1.07 -3.83 -20.92
N ASP A 199 1.11 -2.62 -20.36
CA ASP A 199 1.36 -1.41 -21.11
C ASP A 199 2.84 -1.27 -21.47
N TRP A 200 3.12 -0.78 -22.66
CA TRP A 200 4.43 -0.26 -23.01
C TRP A 200 4.55 1.17 -22.49
N ILE A 201 5.57 1.42 -21.69
CA ILE A 201 5.87 2.75 -21.17
C ILE A 201 7.29 3.19 -21.55
N ARG A 202 7.46 4.50 -21.65
CA ARG A 202 8.74 5.17 -21.88
C ARG A 202 8.84 6.42 -21.02
N SER A 203 10.02 6.71 -20.54
CA SER A 203 10.32 7.98 -19.91
C SER A 203 11.39 8.70 -20.71
N PRO A 204 11.11 9.91 -21.24
CA PRO A 204 12.12 10.72 -21.91
C PRO A 204 13.18 11.28 -20.95
N ASP A 205 12.85 11.36 -19.65
CA ASP A 205 13.73 11.93 -18.61
C ASP A 205 14.79 10.93 -18.15
N ARG A 206 14.56 9.63 -18.37
CA ARG A 206 15.48 8.55 -18.01
C ARG A 206 15.39 7.41 -19.03
N ASP A 207 16.43 6.58 -19.10
CA ASP A 207 16.46 5.41 -19.99
C ASP A 207 15.55 4.28 -19.47
N ILE A 208 14.26 4.60 -19.29
CA ILE A 208 13.24 3.64 -18.88
C ILE A 208 12.34 3.41 -20.10
N GLU A 209 12.40 2.22 -20.69
CA GLU A 209 11.53 1.83 -21.78
C GLU A 209 11.27 0.32 -21.76
N GLY A 210 10.01 -0.09 -21.93
CA GLY A 210 9.61 -1.50 -22.03
C GLY A 210 8.19 -1.77 -21.60
N MET A 211 7.87 -3.06 -21.50
CA MET A 211 6.55 -3.56 -21.11
C MET A 211 6.46 -3.71 -19.60
N VAL A 212 5.42 -3.19 -18.98
CA VAL A 212 5.16 -3.35 -17.54
C VAL A 212 4.72 -4.79 -17.27
N GLU A 213 5.54 -5.56 -16.52
CA GLU A 213 5.21 -6.95 -16.16
C GLU A 213 4.51 -7.04 -14.80
N LYS A 214 4.95 -6.23 -13.84
CA LYS A 214 4.41 -6.28 -12.48
C LYS A 214 4.55 -4.93 -11.80
N ILE A 215 3.50 -4.50 -11.15
CA ILE A 215 3.50 -3.34 -10.24
C ILE A 215 3.45 -3.88 -8.81
N GLY A 216 4.55 -3.73 -8.08
CA GLY A 216 4.64 -4.09 -6.67
C GLY A 216 4.37 -2.90 -5.77
N TRP A 217 4.32 -3.12 -4.45
CA TRP A 217 4.12 -2.04 -3.48
C TRP A 217 5.30 -1.06 -3.38
N ARG A 218 6.51 -1.48 -3.76
CA ARG A 218 7.74 -0.69 -3.70
C ARG A 218 8.41 -0.51 -5.06
N LEU A 219 8.36 -1.53 -5.92
CA LEU A 219 9.04 -1.59 -7.20
C LEU A 219 8.08 -1.98 -8.30
N THR A 220 8.22 -1.36 -9.45
CA THR A 220 7.62 -1.79 -10.72
C THR A 220 8.67 -2.52 -11.55
N CYS A 221 8.31 -3.71 -12.05
CA CYS A 221 9.14 -4.49 -12.96
C CYS A 221 8.72 -4.23 -14.40
N ILE A 222 9.67 -3.79 -15.22
CA ILE A 222 9.50 -3.50 -16.64
C ILE A 222 10.40 -4.46 -17.42
N ARG A 223 9.88 -5.08 -18.47
CA ARG A 223 10.65 -5.90 -19.40
C ARG A 223 11.12 -5.04 -20.56
N THR A 224 12.42 -4.78 -20.64
CA THR A 224 13.01 -4.06 -21.76
C THR A 224 12.88 -4.86 -23.07
N PHE A 225 13.05 -4.21 -24.22
CA PHE A 225 13.01 -4.89 -25.51
C PHE A 225 14.11 -5.95 -25.67
N ASP A 226 15.26 -5.78 -24.97
CA ASP A 226 16.32 -6.80 -24.89
C ASP A 226 15.97 -7.97 -23.93
N LYS A 227 14.71 -8.03 -23.44
CA LYS A 227 14.23 -9.07 -22.52
C LYS A 227 14.83 -9.03 -21.11
N ARG A 228 15.52 -7.96 -20.75
CA ARG A 228 16.05 -7.77 -19.39
C ARG A 228 14.95 -7.25 -18.46
N PRO A 229 14.85 -7.75 -17.22
CA PRO A 229 13.98 -7.15 -16.20
C PRO A 229 14.62 -5.86 -15.68
N LEU A 230 13.90 -4.76 -15.75
CA LEU A 230 14.28 -3.48 -15.16
C LEU A 230 13.40 -3.22 -13.94
N TYR A 231 14.01 -3.12 -12.76
CA TYR A 231 13.30 -2.84 -11.51
C TYR A 231 13.41 -1.36 -11.18
N VAL A 232 12.30 -0.66 -11.28
CA VAL A 232 12.21 0.78 -11.03
C VAL A 232 11.50 1.04 -9.71
N PRO A 233 12.10 1.78 -8.77
CA PRO A 233 11.41 2.24 -7.55
C PRO A 233 10.18 3.07 -7.90
N ASN A 234 9.04 2.79 -7.24
CA ASN A 234 7.79 3.47 -7.57
C ASN A 234 7.84 4.99 -7.32
N SER A 235 8.65 5.45 -6.37
CA SER A 235 8.88 6.88 -6.12
C SER A 235 9.46 7.62 -7.32
N VAL A 236 10.16 6.92 -8.23
CA VAL A 236 10.71 7.51 -9.44
C VAL A 236 9.59 8.03 -10.34
N PHE A 237 8.50 7.27 -10.47
CA PHE A 237 7.36 7.63 -11.32
C PHE A 237 6.57 8.85 -10.83
N THR A 238 6.79 9.31 -9.60
CA THR A 238 6.18 10.55 -9.08
C THR A 238 6.97 11.80 -9.48
N THR A 239 8.16 11.64 -10.05
CA THR A 239 9.10 12.75 -10.33
C THR A 239 9.51 12.85 -11.79
N ILE A 240 9.18 11.86 -12.61
CA ILE A 240 9.53 11.81 -14.03
C ILE A 240 8.28 11.89 -14.91
N SER A 241 8.48 12.32 -16.16
CA SER A 241 7.44 12.22 -17.20
C SER A 241 7.35 10.79 -17.68
N VAL A 242 6.12 10.29 -17.81
CA VAL A 242 5.86 8.94 -18.33
C VAL A 242 4.98 9.04 -19.57
N GLU A 243 5.50 8.57 -20.68
CA GLU A 243 4.75 8.37 -21.90
C GLU A 243 4.19 6.94 -21.92
N ASN A 244 2.95 6.78 -22.40
CA ASN A 244 2.31 5.48 -22.56
C ASN A 244 1.98 5.25 -24.05
N PRO A 245 2.92 4.68 -24.84
CA PRO A 245 2.68 4.39 -26.24
C PRO A 245 1.55 3.38 -26.49
N SER A 246 1.20 2.54 -25.50
CA SER A 246 0.06 1.61 -25.64
C SER A 246 -1.29 2.34 -25.67
N ARG A 247 -1.35 3.57 -25.17
CA ARG A 247 -2.57 4.41 -25.15
C ARG A 247 -2.53 5.54 -26.15
N MET A 248 -1.54 5.54 -27.08
CA MET A 248 -1.52 6.57 -28.11
C MET A 248 -2.72 6.41 -29.05
N LEU A 249 -3.33 7.52 -29.42
CA LEU A 249 -4.46 7.55 -30.35
C LEU A 249 -3.98 7.33 -31.80
N ASN A 250 -2.90 8.01 -32.14
CA ASN A 250 -2.30 8.00 -33.47
C ASN A 250 -0.78 7.99 -33.38
N ARG A 251 -0.13 7.32 -34.31
CA ARG A 251 1.33 7.29 -34.40
C ARG A 251 1.83 8.30 -35.43
N ARG A 252 2.74 9.17 -35.03
CA ARG A 252 3.39 10.11 -35.95
C ARG A 252 4.46 9.40 -36.75
N ILE A 253 4.41 9.56 -38.09
CA ILE A 253 5.49 9.21 -38.97
C ILE A 253 6.29 10.50 -39.25
N TYR A 254 7.56 10.49 -38.92
CA TYR A 254 8.48 11.60 -39.21
C TYR A 254 9.71 11.00 -39.87
N GLU A 255 9.83 11.22 -41.22
CA GLU A 255 10.92 10.68 -41.97
C GLU A 255 11.53 11.81 -42.84
N THR A 256 12.83 11.77 -42.98
CA THR A 256 13.57 12.66 -43.87
C THR A 256 14.17 11.82 -45.02
N ILE A 257 13.86 12.20 -46.24
CA ILE A 257 14.26 11.46 -47.42
C ILE A 257 15.20 12.33 -48.23
N GLY A 258 16.37 11.80 -48.58
CA GLY A 258 17.33 12.46 -49.44
C GLY A 258 16.99 12.23 -50.93
N ILE A 259 17.12 13.26 -51.75
CA ILE A 259 16.92 13.25 -53.21
C ILE A 259 18.26 13.58 -53.87
N ARG A 260 18.54 13.11 -55.10
CA ARG A 260 19.76 13.47 -55.80
C ARG A 260 19.75 14.95 -56.22
N TYR A 261 20.92 15.57 -56.25
CA TYR A 261 21.06 16.94 -56.70
C TYR A 261 20.65 17.14 -58.16
N ASP A 262 20.86 16.12 -59.05
CA ASP A 262 20.43 16.12 -60.44
C ASP A 262 18.89 16.22 -60.62
N ASP A 263 18.15 15.77 -59.58
CA ASP A 263 16.67 15.81 -59.57
C ASP A 263 16.13 17.00 -58.80
N ALA A 264 17.00 17.91 -58.30
CA ALA A 264 16.59 19.06 -57.47
C ALA A 264 15.58 19.98 -58.22
N GLY A 265 15.68 20.08 -59.54
CA GLY A 265 14.72 20.85 -60.35
C GLY A 265 13.30 20.25 -60.36
N LYS A 266 13.17 18.95 -60.06
CA LYS A 266 11.87 18.23 -59.97
C LYS A 266 11.29 18.22 -58.53
N MET A 267 11.90 18.89 -57.60
CA MET A 267 11.57 18.88 -56.18
C MET A 267 10.06 19.08 -55.92
N ARG A 268 9.47 20.11 -56.52
CA ARG A 268 8.05 20.41 -56.38
C ARG A 268 7.16 19.24 -56.82
N THR A 269 7.49 18.66 -57.98
CA THR A 269 6.75 17.52 -58.51
C THR A 269 6.85 16.26 -57.57
N ILE A 270 8.03 16.06 -56.97
CA ILE A 270 8.25 14.96 -56.02
C ILE A 270 7.45 15.19 -54.75
N VAL A 271 7.48 16.39 -54.15
CA VAL A 271 6.69 16.75 -52.98
C VAL A 271 5.19 16.56 -53.23
N ASP A 272 4.68 17.02 -54.39
CA ASP A 272 3.25 16.87 -54.76
C ASP A 272 2.85 15.41 -54.94
N LYS A 273 3.69 14.60 -55.57
CA LYS A 273 3.46 13.16 -55.72
C LYS A 273 3.42 12.44 -54.37
N VAL A 274 4.38 12.71 -53.48
CA VAL A 274 4.42 12.13 -52.14
C VAL A 274 3.18 12.56 -51.34
N LYS A 275 2.81 13.83 -51.42
CA LYS A 275 1.61 14.37 -50.76
C LYS A 275 0.33 13.68 -51.23
N ASN A 276 0.17 13.48 -52.53
CA ASN A 276 -0.98 12.79 -53.10
C ASN A 276 -0.99 11.31 -52.74
N MET A 277 0.15 10.64 -52.77
CA MET A 277 0.27 9.25 -52.34
C MET A 277 -0.19 9.08 -50.88
N LEU A 278 0.28 9.95 -49.97
CA LEU A 278 -0.09 9.90 -48.54
C LEU A 278 -1.56 10.20 -48.34
N LYS A 279 -2.15 11.16 -49.06
CA LYS A 279 -3.59 11.48 -48.98
C LYS A 279 -4.48 10.30 -49.38
N ASN A 280 -4.02 9.50 -50.32
CA ASN A 280 -4.79 8.35 -50.85
C ASN A 280 -4.49 7.04 -50.12
N HIS A 281 -3.56 7.05 -49.12
CA HIS A 281 -3.18 5.84 -48.41
C HIS A 281 -4.22 5.51 -47.32
N PRO A 282 -4.78 4.30 -47.28
CA PRO A 282 -5.90 3.96 -46.37
C PRO A 282 -5.54 3.99 -44.90
N GLU A 283 -4.27 3.85 -44.57
CA GLU A 283 -3.80 3.86 -43.16
C GLU A 283 -3.41 5.24 -42.64
N ILE A 284 -3.40 6.26 -43.48
CA ILE A 284 -3.08 7.63 -43.09
C ILE A 284 -4.36 8.37 -42.67
N ASP A 285 -4.33 8.97 -41.51
CA ASP A 285 -5.42 9.82 -41.04
C ASP A 285 -5.31 11.20 -41.69
N THR A 286 -6.10 11.41 -42.74
CA THR A 286 -6.12 12.67 -43.48
C THR A 286 -6.80 13.80 -42.76
N GLY A 287 -7.52 13.56 -41.65
CA GLY A 287 -8.12 14.58 -40.78
C GLY A 287 -7.08 15.31 -39.91
N GLN A 288 -5.87 14.76 -39.82
CA GLN A 288 -4.78 15.36 -39.08
C GLN A 288 -3.82 16.15 -39.97
N THR A 289 -3.02 17.01 -39.33
CA THR A 289 -2.05 17.85 -40.07
C THR A 289 -1.01 16.99 -40.79
N MET A 290 -0.97 17.07 -42.10
CA MET A 290 0.00 16.41 -42.93
C MET A 290 0.94 17.46 -43.57
N ILE A 291 2.23 17.37 -43.26
CA ILE A 291 3.26 18.28 -43.75
C ILE A 291 4.24 17.45 -44.61
N VAL A 292 4.41 17.85 -45.87
CA VAL A 292 5.43 17.30 -46.77
C VAL A 292 6.12 18.49 -47.41
N ASN A 293 7.34 18.81 -46.97
CA ASN A 293 8.08 19.97 -47.42
C ASN A 293 9.52 19.61 -47.74
N PHE A 294 10.14 20.40 -48.60
CA PHE A 294 11.57 20.49 -48.65
C PHE A 294 12.12 21.07 -47.34
N ASN A 295 13.14 20.44 -46.78
CA ASN A 295 13.63 20.80 -45.45
C ASN A 295 14.97 21.53 -45.54
N SER A 296 15.98 20.96 -46.16
CA SER A 296 17.32 21.52 -46.20
C SER A 296 18.15 20.92 -47.33
N PHE A 297 19.20 21.64 -47.73
CA PHE A 297 20.30 21.11 -48.54
C PHE A 297 21.32 20.46 -47.59
N ALA A 298 21.64 19.20 -47.82
CA ALA A 298 22.68 18.48 -47.08
C ALA A 298 23.87 18.21 -47.97
N PRO A 299 25.06 17.92 -47.45
CA PRO A 299 26.30 17.79 -48.25
C PRO A 299 26.21 16.77 -49.41
N SER A 300 25.39 15.74 -49.26
CA SER A 300 25.26 14.65 -50.24
C SER A 300 23.92 14.63 -50.94
N SER A 301 22.89 15.30 -50.44
CA SER A 301 21.52 15.28 -51.02
C SER A 301 20.60 16.32 -50.41
N PRO A 302 19.74 16.99 -51.23
CA PRO A 302 18.65 17.79 -50.69
C PRO A 302 17.65 16.89 -49.97
N SER A 303 17.16 17.30 -48.83
CA SER A 303 16.29 16.51 -47.97
C SER A 303 14.83 17.00 -47.95
N VAL A 304 13.90 16.07 -48.08
CA VAL A 304 12.47 16.32 -47.93
C VAL A 304 12.03 15.68 -46.61
N SER A 305 11.49 16.47 -45.70
CA SER A 305 10.87 15.94 -44.48
C SER A 305 9.37 15.81 -44.64
N GLN A 306 8.83 14.71 -44.12
CA GLN A 306 7.38 14.52 -44.01
C GLN A 306 7.01 14.28 -42.53
N SER A 307 5.89 14.86 -42.11
CA SER A 307 5.28 14.59 -40.82
C SER A 307 3.85 14.18 -41.04
N ASN A 308 3.53 12.91 -40.80
CA ASN A 308 2.19 12.35 -40.95
C ASN A 308 1.77 11.63 -39.67
N ILE A 309 0.46 11.52 -39.45
CA ILE A 309 -0.11 10.84 -38.32
C ILE A 309 -0.86 9.61 -38.83
N ASN A 310 -0.48 8.45 -38.32
CA ASN A 310 -1.04 7.15 -38.71
C ASN A 310 -2.14 6.72 -37.72
N ARG A 311 -3.19 6.09 -38.26
CA ARG A 311 -4.39 5.77 -37.47
C ARG A 311 -4.23 4.56 -36.57
N THR A 312 -3.36 3.62 -36.82
CA THR A 312 -3.18 2.44 -35.96
C THR A 312 -2.03 1.51 -36.40
N LEU A 313 -1.39 0.87 -35.44
CA LEU A 313 -0.64 -0.40 -35.41
C LEU A 313 0.89 -0.31 -35.13
N PRO A 314 1.41 -1.21 -34.27
CA PRO A 314 2.79 -1.14 -33.73
C PRO A 314 3.91 -1.55 -34.72
N SER A 315 3.62 -2.00 -35.94
CA SER A 315 4.62 -2.61 -36.81
C SER A 315 4.93 -1.88 -38.17
N LEU A 316 4.38 -0.68 -38.36
CA LEU A 316 4.35 -0.04 -39.69
C LEU A 316 5.53 0.86 -40.05
N SER A 317 6.51 1.12 -39.16
CA SER A 317 7.69 1.91 -39.52
C SER A 317 8.51 1.25 -40.65
N SER A 318 8.53 -0.08 -40.73
CA SER A 318 9.21 -0.82 -41.81
C SER A 318 8.37 -0.87 -43.08
N PHE A 319 7.04 -0.86 -42.95
CA PHE A 319 6.13 -0.91 -44.10
C PHE A 319 6.04 0.46 -44.78
N ALA A 320 5.88 1.54 -44.03
CA ALA A 320 5.88 2.90 -44.58
C ALA A 320 7.20 3.21 -45.33
N ARG A 321 8.35 2.82 -44.78
CA ARG A 321 9.64 2.92 -45.49
C ARG A 321 9.64 2.09 -46.75
N ARG A 322 9.18 0.82 -46.72
CA ARG A 322 9.15 -0.05 -47.92
C ARG A 322 8.22 0.48 -49.00
N THR A 323 7.04 1.01 -48.65
CA THR A 323 6.07 1.53 -49.62
C THR A 323 6.56 2.82 -50.23
N ILE A 324 7.13 3.74 -49.45
CA ILE A 324 7.74 4.99 -49.95
C ILE A 324 8.93 4.66 -50.83
N PHE A 325 9.81 3.71 -50.43
CA PHE A 325 10.92 3.26 -51.23
C PHE A 325 10.45 2.57 -52.54
N ALA A 326 9.44 1.72 -52.48
CA ALA A 326 8.91 1.04 -53.67
C ALA A 326 8.30 2.01 -54.68
N THR A 327 7.54 3.01 -54.19
CA THR A 327 6.90 4.01 -55.08
C THR A 327 7.92 4.95 -55.69
N CYS A 328 8.96 5.32 -54.95
CA CYS A 328 10.07 6.10 -55.54
C CYS A 328 10.98 5.28 -56.43
N SER A 329 11.20 4.00 -56.16
CA SER A 329 12.03 3.09 -56.96
C SER A 329 11.36 2.71 -58.31
N SER A 330 10.03 2.52 -58.33
CA SER A 330 9.27 2.18 -59.55
C SER A 330 9.26 3.29 -60.61
N GLN A 331 9.71 4.49 -60.26
CA GLN A 331 9.78 5.63 -61.18
C GLN A 331 11.23 6.10 -61.48
N HIS A 332 12.22 5.23 -61.45
CA HIS A 332 13.64 5.54 -61.75
C HIS A 332 14.31 6.55 -60.81
N PHE A 333 13.84 6.70 -59.57
CA PHE A 333 14.52 7.49 -58.56
C PHE A 333 15.38 6.56 -57.68
N VAL A 334 16.69 6.63 -57.81
CA VAL A 334 17.62 5.87 -56.95
C VAL A 334 17.83 6.65 -55.66
N MET A 335 17.26 6.15 -54.57
CA MET A 335 17.56 6.68 -53.23
C MET A 335 18.90 6.17 -52.72
N GLY A 336 19.77 7.08 -52.33
CA GLY A 336 20.98 6.73 -51.59
C GLY A 336 20.61 6.15 -50.22
N ARG A 337 21.13 4.96 -49.87
CA ARG A 337 21.12 4.44 -48.50
C ARG A 337 22.16 5.23 -47.68
N PHE A 338 21.74 5.80 -46.54
CA PHE A 338 22.59 6.12 -45.41
C PHE A 338 22.21 5.28 -44.23
#